data_b722ae8b26cb6393023529aac40e053d
#
_entry.id   b722ae8b26cb6393023529aac40e053d
#
_cell.length_a   1.000
_cell.length_b   1.000
_cell.length_c   1.000
_cell.angle_alpha   90.00
_cell.angle_beta   90.00
_cell.angle_gamma   90.00
#
_symmetry.space_group_name_H-M   'P 1'
#
loop_
_entity.id
_entity.type
_entity.pdbx_description
1 polymer ?
#
loop_
_entity_poly.entity_id
_entity_poly.type
_entity_poly.pdbx_seq_one_letter_code
_entity_poly.pdbx_strand_id
1 'polypeptide(L)'
;GDPSYDSSGFIVFCICVGLFLWSVTSDRTAHTVNLRLPFVLLSVSALTRMVGQVLAVNVIGAITLVLDVYAIGHLAAVGCRKRPISPGWLAICFAFSLPLERIIQRTIGYGLQSVSADGACLVLNSFFDNVRCNGVRILIDHQDVLVDLPCSGARALLLLLLFYSTCMTVCRPGIAKGIAGLGLTIMSGILVNVIRIIVIATGLVYPKLFMGIDVMAAPWHYLLGLIFLSIGCLPVIYWASLANKRQHPPKIISNKKRVGDKPLLRLNPLWQACGFLFIAAVIISLPRKPIDVARPNITVDLPSWIHGNTAIHVPLLPQEKAYFTQYGGAAAKAIYGEHGLLIVKTSAPLRHLHSPDECLRGLGF
;
A
#
# COMPACT_ATOMS: atom_id res chain seq x y z
N GLY A 1 -14.89 -12.56 -9.86
CA GLY A 1 -13.93 -11.58 -9.38
C GLY A 1 -12.59 -11.82 -10.03
N ASP A 2 -11.93 -10.77 -10.43
CA ASP A 2 -10.61 -10.81 -11.03
C ASP A 2 -9.61 -11.35 -9.99
N PRO A 3 -8.89 -12.45 -10.22
CA PRO A 3 -7.97 -13.05 -9.25
C PRO A 3 -6.80 -12.11 -8.86
N SER A 4 -6.60 -11.01 -9.58
CA SER A 4 -5.65 -9.97 -9.21
C SER A 4 -6.06 -9.14 -7.98
N TYR A 5 -7.27 -9.36 -7.43
CA TYR A 5 -7.84 -8.64 -6.29
C TYR A 5 -7.64 -9.34 -4.93
N ASP A 6 -6.94 -10.46 -4.86
CA ASP A 6 -6.60 -11.10 -3.58
C ASP A 6 -5.67 -10.19 -2.76
N SER A 7 -6.29 -9.18 -2.16
CA SER A 7 -5.60 -8.28 -1.26
C SER A 7 -5.41 -8.98 0.09
N SER A 8 -4.19 -8.98 0.59
CA SER A 8 -3.87 -9.34 1.98
C SER A 8 -4.58 -8.45 3.01
N GLY A 9 -5.39 -7.49 2.55
CA GLY A 9 -6.09 -6.51 3.36
C GLY A 9 -6.98 -7.11 4.44
N PHE A 10 -7.66 -8.22 4.15
CA PHE A 10 -8.50 -8.92 5.14
C PHE A 10 -7.65 -9.49 6.29
N ILE A 11 -6.49 -10.06 5.99
CA ILE A 11 -5.57 -10.60 7.02
C ILE A 11 -5.07 -9.46 7.90
N VAL A 12 -4.67 -8.34 7.30
CA VAL A 12 -4.21 -7.14 8.03
C VAL A 12 -5.32 -6.59 8.92
N PHE A 13 -6.55 -6.52 8.41
CA PHE A 13 -7.72 -6.13 9.19
C PHE A 13 -7.91 -7.04 10.40
N CYS A 14 -7.83 -8.37 10.23
CA CYS A 14 -7.92 -9.34 11.32
C CYS A 14 -6.80 -9.15 12.36
N ILE A 15 -5.56 -8.86 11.93
CA ILE A 15 -4.45 -8.54 12.83
C ILE A 15 -4.78 -7.29 13.66
N CYS A 16 -5.26 -6.21 13.04
CA CYS A 16 -5.63 -4.98 13.73
C CYS A 16 -6.76 -5.19 14.74
N VAL A 17 -7.80 -5.93 14.37
CA VAL A 17 -8.91 -6.30 15.26
C VAL A 17 -8.39 -7.15 16.41
N GLY A 18 -7.53 -8.14 16.14
CA GLY A 18 -6.92 -8.99 17.17
C GLY A 18 -6.11 -8.18 18.18
N LEU A 19 -5.25 -7.26 17.72
CA LEU A 19 -4.47 -6.36 18.59
C LEU A 19 -5.38 -5.43 19.41
N PHE A 20 -6.41 -4.88 18.79
CA PHE A 20 -7.39 -4.04 19.47
C PHE A 20 -8.12 -4.81 20.56
N LEU A 21 -8.67 -5.98 20.26
CA LEU A 21 -9.37 -6.83 21.23
C LEU A 21 -8.43 -7.30 22.34
N TRP A 22 -7.21 -7.71 22.02
CA TRP A 22 -6.19 -8.10 23.01
C TRP A 22 -5.89 -6.98 24.01
N SER A 23 -5.89 -5.73 23.57
CA SER A 23 -5.75 -4.58 24.47
C SER A 23 -7.04 -4.31 25.24
N VAL A 24 -8.21 -4.24 24.56
CA VAL A 24 -9.49 -3.83 25.15
C VAL A 24 -9.99 -4.83 26.21
N THR A 25 -9.68 -6.10 26.09
CA THR A 25 -10.02 -7.13 27.11
C THR A 25 -9.19 -7.02 28.38
N SER A 26 -8.13 -6.20 28.40
CA SER A 26 -7.33 -5.97 29.61
C SER A 26 -7.88 -4.80 30.43
N ASP A 27 -7.64 -4.80 31.76
CA ASP A 27 -8.09 -3.76 32.66
C ASP A 27 -7.47 -2.40 32.33
N ARG A 28 -8.22 -1.33 32.58
CA ARG A 28 -7.72 0.05 32.46
C ARG A 28 -6.81 0.40 33.64
N THR A 29 -5.67 1.02 33.33
CA THR A 29 -4.70 1.49 34.36
C THR A 29 -4.86 2.96 34.72
N ALA A 30 -5.55 3.76 33.90
CA ALA A 30 -5.84 5.16 34.15
C ALA A 30 -7.33 5.48 33.94
N HIS A 31 -7.88 6.39 34.75
CA HIS A 31 -9.31 6.71 34.77
C HIS A 31 -9.73 7.89 33.87
N THR A 32 -8.80 8.76 33.49
CA THR A 32 -9.12 9.96 32.70
C THR A 32 -8.65 9.84 31.27
N VAL A 33 -9.61 9.86 30.35
CA VAL A 33 -9.36 9.92 28.91
C VAL A 33 -9.90 11.25 28.40
N ASN A 34 -9.09 11.99 27.67
CA ASN A 34 -9.58 13.19 27.00
C ASN A 34 -10.45 12.77 25.81
N LEU A 35 -11.77 12.95 25.97
CA LEU A 35 -12.75 12.56 24.94
C LEU A 35 -12.90 13.60 23.83
N ARG A 36 -12.42 14.84 24.01
CA ARG A 36 -12.61 15.91 23.03
C ARG A 36 -11.92 15.59 21.70
N LEU A 37 -10.64 15.22 21.75
CA LEU A 37 -9.85 14.93 20.56
C LEU A 37 -10.47 13.80 19.69
N PRO A 38 -10.82 12.61 20.24
CA PRO A 38 -11.43 11.55 19.44
C PRO A 38 -12.74 11.98 18.77
N PHE A 39 -13.61 12.72 19.49
CA PHE A 39 -14.87 13.17 18.91
C PHE A 39 -14.68 14.21 17.82
N VAL A 40 -13.74 15.14 17.97
CA VAL A 40 -13.38 16.09 16.92
C VAL A 40 -12.87 15.33 15.68
N LEU A 41 -12.00 14.34 15.86
CA LEU A 41 -11.46 13.55 14.76
C LEU A 41 -12.55 12.75 14.04
N LEU A 42 -13.47 12.11 14.76
CA LEU A 42 -14.60 11.38 14.17
C LEU A 42 -15.54 12.33 13.40
N SER A 43 -15.79 13.52 13.93
CA SER A 43 -16.62 14.54 13.27
C SER A 43 -15.95 15.03 11.98
N VAL A 44 -14.67 15.36 12.02
CA VAL A 44 -13.88 15.77 10.85
C VAL A 44 -13.84 14.64 9.82
N SER A 45 -13.63 13.40 10.27
CA SER A 45 -13.66 12.21 9.42
C SER A 45 -15.00 12.05 8.71
N ALA A 46 -16.12 12.19 9.44
CA ALA A 46 -17.47 12.08 8.86
C ALA A 46 -17.74 13.18 7.82
N LEU A 47 -17.37 14.43 8.12
CA LEU A 47 -17.51 15.56 7.18
C LEU A 47 -16.65 15.36 5.92
N THR A 48 -15.38 14.98 6.10
CA THR A 48 -14.45 14.74 5.00
C THR A 48 -14.92 13.58 4.12
N ARG A 49 -15.48 12.53 4.75
CA ARG A 49 -16.07 11.39 4.04
C ARG A 49 -17.28 11.82 3.22
N MET A 50 -18.14 12.68 3.76
CA MET A 50 -19.28 13.21 3.02
C MET A 50 -18.81 13.99 1.78
N VAL A 51 -17.80 14.84 1.92
CA VAL A 51 -17.19 15.54 0.77
C VAL A 51 -16.60 14.55 -0.23
N GLY A 52 -15.85 13.55 0.22
CA GLY A 52 -15.30 12.49 -0.63
C GLY A 52 -16.40 11.71 -1.36
N GLN A 53 -17.55 11.51 -0.73
CA GLN A 53 -18.71 10.85 -1.32
C GLN A 53 -19.33 11.70 -2.43
N VAL A 54 -19.52 13.01 -2.19
CA VAL A 54 -20.03 13.97 -3.19
C VAL A 54 -19.08 14.05 -4.40
N LEU A 55 -17.78 14.15 -4.14
CA LEU A 55 -16.75 14.21 -5.19
C LEU A 55 -16.48 12.85 -5.86
N ALA A 56 -17.05 11.76 -5.33
CA ALA A 56 -16.81 10.39 -5.75
C ALA A 56 -15.31 9.96 -5.71
N VAL A 57 -14.54 10.50 -4.76
CA VAL A 57 -13.11 10.22 -4.57
C VAL A 57 -12.92 9.17 -3.48
N ASN A 58 -12.68 7.91 -3.88
CA ASN A 58 -12.57 6.77 -2.95
C ASN A 58 -11.40 6.89 -1.95
N VAL A 59 -10.29 7.52 -2.36
CA VAL A 59 -9.09 7.69 -1.51
C VAL A 59 -9.41 8.51 -0.25
N ILE A 60 -10.28 9.51 -0.35
CA ILE A 60 -10.73 10.30 0.80
C ILE A 60 -11.43 9.40 1.83
N GLY A 61 -12.30 8.50 1.35
CA GLY A 61 -12.97 7.52 2.22
C GLY A 61 -11.98 6.59 2.93
N ALA A 62 -10.94 6.14 2.24
CA ALA A 62 -9.90 5.29 2.82
C ALA A 62 -9.09 6.01 3.92
N ILE A 63 -8.66 7.25 3.67
CA ILE A 63 -7.92 8.06 4.66
C ILE A 63 -8.78 8.30 5.91
N THR A 64 -10.07 8.58 5.73
CA THR A 64 -10.97 8.81 6.87
C THR A 64 -11.16 7.56 7.73
N LEU A 65 -11.12 6.35 7.17
CA LEU A 65 -11.14 5.11 7.97
C LEU A 65 -9.91 4.98 8.88
N VAL A 66 -8.73 5.39 8.39
CA VAL A 66 -7.51 5.40 9.22
C VAL A 66 -7.64 6.35 10.41
N LEU A 67 -8.22 7.53 10.17
CA LEU A 67 -8.52 8.50 11.24
C LEU A 67 -9.54 7.95 12.23
N ASP A 68 -10.56 7.22 11.77
CA ASP A 68 -11.55 6.59 12.64
C ASP A 68 -10.91 5.53 13.55
N VAL A 69 -10.03 4.69 13.02
CA VAL A 69 -9.29 3.70 13.83
C VAL A 69 -8.44 4.37 14.90
N TYR A 70 -7.76 5.47 14.56
CA TYR A 70 -7.01 6.26 15.52
C TYR A 70 -7.89 6.83 16.63
N ALA A 71 -9.01 7.44 16.26
CA ALA A 71 -9.97 8.03 17.20
C ALA A 71 -10.60 6.96 18.10
N ILE A 72 -11.01 5.81 17.54
CA ILE A 72 -11.57 4.68 18.30
C ILE A 72 -10.54 4.10 19.27
N GLY A 73 -9.27 3.99 18.85
CA GLY A 73 -8.18 3.57 19.73
C GLY A 73 -8.05 4.47 20.96
N HIS A 74 -8.16 5.79 20.78
CA HIS A 74 -8.18 6.76 21.88
C HIS A 74 -9.44 6.64 22.75
N LEU A 75 -10.63 6.51 22.16
CA LEU A 75 -11.89 6.31 22.91
C LEU A 75 -11.87 5.04 23.77
N ALA A 76 -11.33 3.95 23.21
CA ALA A 76 -11.16 2.69 23.91
C ALA A 76 -10.03 2.72 24.96
N ALA A 77 -9.26 3.83 25.02
CA ALA A 77 -8.11 4.02 25.89
C ALA A 77 -7.07 2.90 25.78
N VAL A 78 -6.84 2.38 24.55
CA VAL A 78 -5.93 1.24 24.34
C VAL A 78 -4.51 1.51 24.80
N GLY A 79 -4.08 2.78 24.86
CA GLY A 79 -2.78 3.21 25.39
C GLY A 79 -2.66 3.18 26.90
N CYS A 80 -3.80 3.14 27.64
CA CYS A 80 -3.89 3.24 29.11
C CYS A 80 -4.46 1.94 29.72
N ARG A 81 -4.02 0.79 29.23
CA ARG A 81 -4.47 -0.53 29.69
C ARG A 81 -3.30 -1.36 30.19
N LYS A 82 -3.57 -2.49 30.86
CA LYS A 82 -2.52 -3.44 31.28
C LYS A 82 -1.76 -4.00 30.07
N ARG A 83 -2.43 -4.17 28.92
CA ARG A 83 -1.83 -4.52 27.64
C ARG A 83 -1.89 -3.32 26.70
N PRO A 84 -0.99 -2.33 26.90
CA PRO A 84 -1.10 -1.06 26.20
C PRO A 84 -0.60 -1.21 24.76
N ILE A 85 -1.34 -0.65 23.80
CA ILE A 85 -0.92 -0.51 22.41
C ILE A 85 -0.97 0.95 21.98
N SER A 86 -0.22 1.29 20.94
CA SER A 86 -0.24 2.65 20.38
C SER A 86 -1.41 2.83 19.42
N PRO A 87 -2.36 3.75 19.68
CA PRO A 87 -3.46 4.00 18.75
C PRO A 87 -2.98 4.54 17.40
N GLY A 88 -1.89 5.32 17.36
CA GLY A 88 -1.30 5.85 16.13
C GLY A 88 -0.70 4.76 15.25
N TRP A 89 0.10 3.88 15.82
CA TRP A 89 0.68 2.76 15.09
C TRP A 89 -0.37 1.73 14.68
N LEU A 90 -1.43 1.53 15.48
CA LEU A 90 -2.58 0.71 15.11
C LEU A 90 -3.28 1.27 13.87
N ALA A 91 -3.48 2.59 13.81
CA ALA A 91 -4.07 3.24 12.64
C ALA A 91 -3.18 3.12 11.39
N ILE A 92 -1.85 3.27 11.55
CA ILE A 92 -0.88 3.03 10.48
C ILE A 92 -0.91 1.57 10.03
N CYS A 93 -0.94 0.62 10.96
CA CYS A 93 -1.09 -0.80 10.64
C CYS A 93 -2.37 -1.06 9.85
N PHE A 94 -3.50 -0.47 10.28
CA PHE A 94 -4.77 -0.57 9.57
C PHE A 94 -4.71 0.02 8.15
N ALA A 95 -3.92 1.08 7.92
CA ALA A 95 -3.75 1.64 6.59
C ALA A 95 -3.27 0.60 5.56
N PHE A 96 -2.49 -0.41 5.97
CA PHE A 96 -2.06 -1.52 5.11
C PHE A 96 -3.19 -2.50 4.74
N SER A 97 -4.36 -2.43 5.39
CA SER A 97 -5.55 -3.17 4.95
C SER A 97 -6.22 -2.55 3.72
N LEU A 98 -5.89 -1.29 3.43
CA LEU A 98 -6.38 -0.58 2.27
C LEU A 98 -5.56 -0.95 1.02
N PRO A 99 -6.06 -0.73 -0.20
CA PRO A 99 -5.37 -1.11 -1.44
C PRO A 99 -4.17 -0.19 -1.74
N LEU A 100 -3.23 -0.07 -0.79
CA LEU A 100 -2.02 0.78 -0.91
C LEU A 100 -1.01 0.20 -1.90
N GLU A 101 -1.00 -1.12 -2.11
CA GLU A 101 -0.03 -1.79 -2.98
C GLU A 101 0.00 -1.17 -4.37
N ARG A 102 -1.17 -0.95 -4.97
CA ARG A 102 -1.28 -0.31 -6.30
C ARG A 102 -0.75 1.11 -6.32
N ILE A 103 -1.08 1.90 -5.29
CA ILE A 103 -0.63 3.29 -5.19
C ILE A 103 0.90 3.32 -5.08
N ILE A 104 1.47 2.49 -4.22
CA ILE A 104 2.92 2.43 -3.99
C ILE A 104 3.64 1.89 -5.23
N GLN A 105 3.13 0.84 -5.88
CA GLN A 105 3.71 0.33 -7.12
C GLN A 105 3.72 1.39 -8.22
N ARG A 106 2.66 2.19 -8.36
CA ARG A 106 2.56 3.26 -9.37
C ARG A 106 3.45 4.45 -9.07
N THR A 107 3.57 4.83 -7.79
CA THR A 107 4.29 6.08 -7.42
C THR A 107 5.79 5.86 -7.23
N ILE A 108 6.17 4.79 -6.54
CA ILE A 108 7.56 4.53 -6.18
C ILE A 108 8.09 3.19 -6.71
N GLY A 109 7.24 2.35 -7.32
CA GLY A 109 7.61 1.01 -7.79
C GLY A 109 8.78 1.04 -8.76
N TYR A 110 8.74 1.92 -9.77
CA TYR A 110 9.84 2.09 -10.73
C TYR A 110 11.12 2.60 -10.05
N GLY A 111 11.02 3.57 -9.14
CA GLY A 111 12.19 4.06 -8.39
C GLY A 111 12.84 2.96 -7.55
N LEU A 112 12.03 2.13 -6.86
CA LEU A 112 12.54 0.98 -6.11
C LEU A 112 13.16 -0.08 -7.03
N GLN A 113 12.56 -0.31 -8.17
CA GLN A 113 13.06 -1.24 -9.20
C GLN A 113 14.44 -0.79 -9.71
N SER A 114 14.57 0.50 -10.08
CA SER A 114 15.84 1.07 -10.55
C SER A 114 16.92 1.00 -9.48
N VAL A 115 16.64 1.47 -8.26
CA VAL A 115 17.60 1.42 -7.14
C VAL A 115 18.05 -0.01 -6.84
N SER A 116 17.12 -0.97 -6.89
CA SER A 116 17.43 -2.38 -6.65
C SER A 116 18.24 -3.00 -7.79
N ALA A 117 17.92 -2.66 -9.04
CA ALA A 117 18.65 -3.12 -10.22
C ALA A 117 20.08 -2.53 -10.24
N ASP A 118 20.22 -1.23 -9.99
CA ASP A 118 21.54 -0.55 -9.93
C ASP A 118 22.40 -1.13 -8.81
N GLY A 119 21.80 -1.36 -7.62
CA GLY A 119 22.51 -1.98 -6.50
C GLY A 119 22.96 -3.42 -6.81
N ALA A 120 22.09 -4.21 -7.46
CA ALA A 120 22.45 -5.57 -7.89
C ALA A 120 23.52 -5.55 -8.97
N CYS A 121 23.43 -4.63 -9.93
CA CYS A 121 24.42 -4.45 -10.97
C CYS A 121 25.79 -4.11 -10.43
N LEU A 122 25.90 -3.19 -9.49
CA LEU A 122 27.16 -2.79 -8.86
C LEU A 122 27.85 -3.99 -8.21
N VAL A 123 27.10 -4.86 -7.54
CA VAL A 123 27.64 -6.07 -6.92
C VAL A 123 28.03 -7.10 -7.98
N LEU A 124 27.15 -7.37 -8.96
CA LEU A 124 27.41 -8.35 -10.03
C LEU A 124 28.66 -7.98 -10.87
N ASN A 125 28.86 -6.70 -11.16
CA ASN A 125 30.07 -6.21 -11.84
C ASN A 125 31.37 -6.49 -11.08
N SER A 126 31.28 -6.70 -9.76
CA SER A 126 32.47 -7.04 -8.96
C SER A 126 32.82 -8.53 -9.02
N PHE A 127 31.91 -9.37 -9.47
CA PHE A 127 32.08 -10.84 -9.51
C PHE A 127 32.11 -11.42 -10.93
N PHE A 128 31.60 -10.69 -11.94
CA PHE A 128 31.47 -11.17 -13.32
C PHE A 128 32.04 -10.14 -14.30
N ASP A 129 32.83 -10.57 -15.29
CA ASP A 129 33.52 -9.67 -16.23
C ASP A 129 32.60 -9.06 -17.31
N ASN A 130 31.50 -9.71 -17.65
CA ASN A 130 30.61 -9.33 -18.76
C ASN A 130 29.21 -8.92 -18.28
N VAL A 131 29.13 -7.99 -17.33
CA VAL A 131 27.85 -7.43 -16.86
C VAL A 131 27.60 -6.09 -17.53
N ARG A 132 26.45 -5.94 -18.17
CA ARG A 132 25.97 -4.65 -18.71
C ARG A 132 24.62 -4.34 -18.14
N CYS A 133 24.49 -3.14 -17.61
CA CYS A 133 23.25 -2.69 -17.00
C CYS A 133 22.64 -1.54 -17.81
N ASN A 134 21.36 -1.67 -18.11
CA ASN A 134 20.61 -0.65 -18.82
C ASN A 134 19.25 -0.47 -18.12
N GLY A 135 19.20 0.49 -17.20
CA GLY A 135 18.02 0.69 -16.34
C GLY A 135 17.70 -0.55 -15.53
N VAL A 136 16.53 -1.12 -15.74
CA VAL A 136 16.06 -2.31 -15.01
C VAL A 136 16.46 -3.65 -15.64
N ARG A 137 17.26 -3.61 -16.70
CA ARG A 137 17.79 -4.81 -17.37
C ARG A 137 19.24 -5.03 -17.01
N ILE A 138 19.57 -6.25 -16.63
CA ILE A 138 20.92 -6.69 -16.31
C ILE A 138 21.29 -7.79 -17.31
N LEU A 139 22.24 -7.53 -18.19
CA LEU A 139 22.83 -8.52 -19.09
C LEU A 139 24.06 -9.13 -18.43
N ILE A 140 24.07 -10.45 -18.32
CA ILE A 140 25.22 -11.22 -17.82
C ILE A 140 25.51 -12.32 -18.84
N ASP A 141 26.73 -12.35 -19.37
CA ASP A 141 27.17 -13.37 -20.36
C ASP A 141 26.15 -13.61 -21.50
N HIS A 142 25.62 -12.53 -22.07
CA HIS A 142 24.59 -12.53 -23.14
C HIS A 142 23.19 -13.00 -22.73
N GLN A 143 22.95 -13.28 -21.45
CA GLN A 143 21.58 -13.53 -20.94
C GLN A 143 20.99 -12.23 -20.40
N ASP A 144 19.76 -11.93 -20.83
CA ASP A 144 19.00 -10.75 -20.42
C ASP A 144 18.13 -11.09 -19.20
N VAL A 145 18.47 -10.52 -18.07
CA VAL A 145 17.73 -10.63 -16.82
C VAL A 145 16.93 -9.36 -16.62
N LEU A 146 15.64 -9.42 -16.93
CA LEU A 146 14.73 -8.30 -16.68
C LEU A 146 14.27 -8.33 -15.21
N VAL A 147 14.52 -7.24 -14.50
CA VAL A 147 13.97 -7.03 -13.16
C VAL A 147 12.52 -6.55 -13.30
N ASP A 148 11.57 -7.48 -13.35
CA ASP A 148 10.14 -7.19 -13.50
C ASP A 148 9.55 -6.46 -12.28
N LEU A 149 8.37 -5.82 -12.46
CA LEU A 149 7.64 -5.14 -11.38
C LEU A 149 7.38 -6.02 -10.14
N PRO A 150 7.05 -7.32 -10.25
CA PRO A 150 6.96 -8.21 -9.09
C PRO A 150 8.29 -8.36 -8.34
N CYS A 151 9.42 -8.19 -9.04
CA CYS A 151 10.77 -8.20 -8.48
C CYS A 151 11.28 -6.82 -8.03
N SER A 152 10.48 -5.76 -8.18
CA SER A 152 10.81 -4.40 -7.73
C SER A 152 11.05 -4.27 -6.23
N GLY A 153 10.63 -5.28 -5.45
CA GLY A 153 10.71 -5.24 -4.00
C GLY A 153 9.58 -4.44 -3.32
N ALA A 154 8.71 -3.79 -4.07
CA ALA A 154 7.63 -2.97 -3.52
C ALA A 154 6.69 -3.77 -2.60
N ARG A 155 6.30 -4.99 -3.01
CA ARG A 155 5.48 -5.89 -2.19
C ARG A 155 6.23 -6.33 -0.92
N ALA A 156 7.51 -6.69 -1.03
CA ALA A 156 8.32 -7.09 0.11
C ALA A 156 8.51 -5.92 1.09
N LEU A 157 8.76 -4.72 0.59
CA LEU A 157 8.84 -3.50 1.40
C LEU A 157 7.52 -3.21 2.14
N LEU A 158 6.36 -3.35 1.47
CA LEU A 158 5.06 -3.19 2.11
C LEU A 158 4.84 -4.18 3.24
N LEU A 159 5.19 -5.45 3.03
CA LEU A 159 5.09 -6.48 4.07
C LEU A 159 6.03 -6.21 5.25
N LEU A 160 7.25 -5.73 4.99
CA LEU A 160 8.18 -5.31 6.04
C LEU A 160 7.65 -4.08 6.81
N LEU A 161 7.08 -3.10 6.13
CA LEU A 161 6.47 -1.94 6.76
C LEU A 161 5.22 -2.31 7.58
N LEU A 162 4.41 -3.25 7.10
CA LEU A 162 3.30 -3.82 7.87
C LEU A 162 3.82 -4.52 9.13
N PHE A 163 4.82 -5.38 9.00
CA PHE A 163 5.43 -6.07 10.12
C PHE A 163 6.01 -5.06 11.14
N TYR A 164 6.74 -4.06 10.65
CA TYR A 164 7.28 -2.97 11.45
C TYR A 164 6.17 -2.22 12.20
N SER A 165 5.09 -1.81 11.53
CA SER A 165 3.97 -1.09 12.16
C SER A 165 3.26 -1.93 13.23
N THR A 166 3.17 -3.24 13.00
CA THR A 166 2.63 -4.20 13.97
C THR A 166 3.51 -4.27 15.23
N CYS A 167 4.83 -4.39 15.06
CA CYS A 167 5.78 -4.35 16.17
C CYS A 167 5.71 -3.03 16.95
N MET A 168 5.64 -1.90 16.23
CA MET A 168 5.57 -0.57 16.86
C MET A 168 4.24 -0.33 17.59
N THR A 169 3.16 -0.96 17.14
CA THR A 169 1.86 -0.93 17.84
C THR A 169 2.00 -1.48 19.27
N VAL A 170 2.77 -2.56 19.42
CA VAL A 170 2.98 -3.20 20.73
C VAL A 170 4.13 -2.55 21.52
N CYS A 171 5.26 -2.26 20.86
CA CYS A 171 6.46 -1.71 21.50
C CYS A 171 6.32 -0.24 21.90
N ARG A 172 5.47 0.53 21.23
CA ARG A 172 5.17 1.95 21.55
C ARG A 172 6.42 2.86 21.67
N PRO A 173 7.36 2.82 20.72
CA PRO A 173 8.57 3.64 20.82
C PRO A 173 8.24 5.13 20.79
N GLY A 174 9.12 5.96 21.35
CA GLY A 174 9.07 7.40 21.11
C GLY A 174 9.30 7.74 19.63
N ILE A 175 8.87 8.94 19.21
CA ILE A 175 8.87 9.37 17.81
C ILE A 175 10.24 9.20 17.15
N ALA A 176 11.33 9.67 17.77
CA ALA A 176 12.67 9.57 17.22
C ALA A 176 13.09 8.12 16.96
N LYS A 177 12.80 7.21 17.89
CA LYS A 177 13.07 5.78 17.71
C LYS A 177 12.17 5.16 16.63
N GLY A 178 10.90 5.60 16.56
CA GLY A 178 10.01 5.18 15.50
C GLY A 178 10.54 5.57 14.14
N ILE A 179 11.01 6.81 13.94
CA ILE A 179 11.59 7.26 12.67
C ILE A 179 12.86 6.48 12.34
N ALA A 180 13.77 6.28 13.30
CA ALA A 180 14.98 5.50 13.08
C ALA A 180 14.69 4.04 12.70
N GLY A 181 13.71 3.39 13.35
CA GLY A 181 13.28 2.05 13.00
C GLY A 181 12.62 1.98 11.63
N LEU A 182 11.88 3.01 11.22
CA LEU A 182 11.31 3.10 9.87
C LEU A 182 12.43 3.17 8.82
N GLY A 183 13.44 4.01 9.02
CA GLY A 183 14.61 4.09 8.15
C GLY A 183 15.33 2.75 8.03
N LEU A 184 15.56 2.06 9.17
CA LEU A 184 16.15 0.73 9.19
C LEU A 184 15.32 -0.29 8.41
N THR A 185 13.98 -0.24 8.51
CA THR A 185 13.07 -1.14 7.80
C THR A 185 13.15 -0.92 6.28
N ILE A 186 13.16 0.33 5.84
CA ILE A 186 13.29 0.68 4.41
C ILE A 186 14.64 0.21 3.87
N MET A 187 15.74 0.50 4.58
CA MET A 187 17.09 0.07 4.18
C MET A 187 17.19 -1.44 4.12
N SER A 188 16.65 -2.16 5.12
CA SER A 188 16.59 -3.62 5.12
C SER A 188 15.82 -4.17 3.92
N GLY A 189 14.67 -3.57 3.58
CA GLY A 189 13.86 -3.98 2.45
C GLY A 189 14.57 -3.81 1.11
N ILE A 190 15.25 -2.68 0.90
CA ILE A 190 16.05 -2.43 -0.31
C ILE A 190 17.21 -3.42 -0.40
N LEU A 191 17.99 -3.57 0.67
CA LEU A 191 19.17 -4.44 0.70
C LEU A 191 18.80 -5.90 0.43
N VAL A 192 17.76 -6.39 1.08
CA VAL A 192 17.29 -7.78 0.89
C VAL A 192 16.77 -7.99 -0.53
N ASN A 193 16.12 -6.99 -1.13
CA ASN A 193 15.69 -7.08 -2.52
C ASN A 193 16.87 -7.10 -3.50
N VAL A 194 17.90 -6.27 -3.27
CA VAL A 194 19.15 -6.31 -4.04
C VAL A 194 19.78 -7.69 -4.01
N ILE A 195 19.93 -8.28 -2.82
CA ILE A 195 20.49 -9.63 -2.65
C ILE A 195 19.63 -10.68 -3.37
N ARG A 196 18.31 -10.57 -3.28
CA ARG A 196 17.37 -11.44 -4.00
C ARG A 196 17.58 -11.39 -5.50
N ILE A 197 17.72 -10.17 -6.08
CA ILE A 197 17.97 -10.00 -7.52
C ILE A 197 19.32 -10.64 -7.91
N ILE A 198 20.36 -10.45 -7.12
CA ILE A 198 21.68 -11.09 -7.34
C ILE A 198 21.56 -12.60 -7.38
N VAL A 199 20.87 -13.21 -6.40
CA VAL A 199 20.68 -14.65 -6.33
C VAL A 199 19.87 -15.19 -7.51
N ILE A 200 18.80 -14.50 -7.90
CA ILE A 200 17.98 -14.88 -9.05
C ILE A 200 18.78 -14.75 -10.35
N ALA A 201 19.47 -13.63 -10.56
CA ALA A 201 20.29 -13.41 -11.75
C ALA A 201 21.41 -14.47 -11.86
N THR A 202 22.13 -14.73 -10.77
CA THR A 202 23.16 -15.77 -10.73
C THR A 202 22.58 -17.17 -11.00
N GLY A 203 21.41 -17.47 -10.46
CA GLY A 203 20.74 -18.76 -10.67
C GLY A 203 20.26 -19.00 -12.10
N LEU A 204 19.87 -17.92 -12.79
CA LEU A 204 19.50 -17.97 -14.21
C LEU A 204 20.71 -18.19 -15.12
N VAL A 205 21.81 -17.50 -14.86
CA VAL A 205 23.03 -17.56 -15.68
C VAL A 205 23.82 -18.84 -15.40
N TYR A 206 23.87 -19.29 -14.14
CA TYR A 206 24.63 -20.46 -13.71
C TYR A 206 23.73 -21.51 -13.02
N PRO A 207 22.82 -22.17 -13.73
CA PRO A 207 21.88 -23.13 -13.13
C PRO A 207 22.57 -24.31 -12.45
N LYS A 208 23.80 -24.65 -12.86
CA LYS A 208 24.60 -25.72 -12.21
C LYS A 208 24.91 -25.42 -10.75
N LEU A 209 25.07 -24.14 -10.36
CA LEU A 209 25.26 -23.74 -8.96
C LEU A 209 24.05 -24.05 -8.08
N PHE A 210 22.88 -24.08 -8.68
CA PHE A 210 21.59 -24.36 -8.04
C PHE A 210 21.09 -25.79 -8.35
N MET A 211 21.99 -26.74 -8.59
CA MET A 211 21.66 -28.15 -8.89
C MET A 211 20.69 -28.31 -10.09
N GLY A 212 20.71 -27.38 -11.04
CA GLY A 212 19.80 -27.38 -12.19
C GLY A 212 18.37 -26.95 -11.87
N ILE A 213 18.13 -26.40 -10.69
CA ILE A 213 16.82 -25.87 -10.31
C ILE A 213 16.56 -24.55 -11.03
N ASP A 214 15.41 -24.44 -11.69
CA ASP A 214 14.93 -23.16 -12.23
C ASP A 214 14.43 -22.27 -11.08
N VAL A 215 15.22 -21.25 -10.75
CA VAL A 215 14.93 -20.29 -9.65
C VAL A 215 13.72 -19.40 -9.95
N MET A 216 13.29 -19.32 -11.22
CA MET A 216 12.10 -18.56 -11.61
C MET A 216 10.83 -19.40 -11.60
N ALA A 217 10.95 -20.72 -11.66
CA ALA A 217 9.79 -21.61 -11.62
C ALA A 217 9.17 -21.69 -10.21
N ALA A 218 7.86 -21.86 -10.17
CA ALA A 218 7.18 -22.22 -8.92
C ALA A 218 7.58 -23.65 -8.48
N PRO A 219 7.81 -23.90 -7.20
CA PRO A 219 7.61 -23.03 -6.03
C PRO A 219 8.84 -22.20 -5.64
N TRP A 220 9.99 -22.39 -6.28
CA TRP A 220 11.30 -21.87 -5.86
C TRP A 220 11.31 -20.32 -5.80
N HIS A 221 10.71 -19.66 -6.79
CA HIS A 221 10.61 -18.21 -6.79
C HIS A 221 9.89 -17.65 -5.54
N TYR A 222 8.80 -18.30 -5.13
CA TYR A 222 8.05 -17.90 -3.92
C TYR A 222 8.81 -18.19 -2.64
N LEU A 223 9.49 -19.35 -2.57
CA LEU A 223 10.32 -19.73 -1.42
C LEU A 223 11.48 -18.76 -1.22
N LEU A 224 12.19 -18.39 -2.29
CA LEU A 224 13.23 -17.35 -2.24
C LEU A 224 12.65 -16.03 -1.72
N GLY A 225 11.50 -15.59 -2.25
CA GLY A 225 10.82 -14.39 -1.78
C GLY A 225 10.51 -14.44 -0.27
N LEU A 226 10.03 -15.56 0.23
CA LEU A 226 9.72 -15.76 1.66
C LEU A 226 10.98 -15.78 2.53
N ILE A 227 12.04 -16.46 2.09
CA ILE A 227 13.33 -16.51 2.80
C ILE A 227 13.91 -15.09 2.94
N PHE A 228 13.98 -14.35 1.83
CA PHE A 228 14.52 -13.00 1.86
C PHE A 228 13.65 -12.03 2.67
N LEU A 229 12.32 -12.15 2.61
CA LEU A 229 11.42 -11.38 3.47
C LEU A 229 11.70 -11.69 4.95
N SER A 230 11.88 -12.96 5.31
CA SER A 230 12.18 -13.39 6.67
C SER A 230 13.51 -12.82 7.18
N ILE A 231 14.54 -12.83 6.32
CA ILE A 231 15.83 -12.19 6.62
C ILE A 231 15.65 -10.68 6.85
N GLY A 232 14.85 -10.02 6.01
CA GLY A 232 14.52 -8.59 6.16
C GLY A 232 13.79 -8.25 7.46
N CYS A 233 13.06 -9.20 8.05
CA CYS A 233 12.40 -9.01 9.35
C CYS A 233 13.38 -9.02 10.53
N LEU A 234 14.55 -9.66 10.42
CA LEU A 234 15.49 -9.81 11.55
C LEU A 234 15.99 -8.46 12.12
N PRO A 235 16.43 -7.47 11.31
CA PRO A 235 16.79 -6.16 11.83
C PRO A 235 15.63 -5.46 12.54
N VAL A 236 14.40 -5.64 12.04
CA VAL A 236 13.19 -5.05 12.63
C VAL A 236 12.88 -5.67 13.99
N ILE A 237 12.99 -7.00 14.12
CA ILE A 237 12.83 -7.73 15.39
C ILE A 237 13.88 -7.26 16.40
N TYR A 238 15.14 -7.20 15.97
CA TYR A 238 16.23 -6.73 16.83
C TYR A 238 15.98 -5.31 17.32
N TRP A 239 15.60 -4.40 16.41
CA TRP A 239 15.22 -3.04 16.74
C TRP A 239 14.05 -2.96 17.72
N ALA A 240 12.99 -3.72 17.48
CA ALA A 240 11.82 -3.79 18.33
C ALA A 240 12.19 -4.26 19.77
N SER A 241 13.10 -5.23 19.88
CA SER A 241 13.59 -5.73 21.17
C SER A 241 14.35 -4.65 21.96
N LEU A 242 15.14 -3.82 21.26
CA LEU A 242 15.85 -2.68 21.88
C LEU A 242 14.88 -1.56 22.29
N ALA A 243 13.86 -1.31 21.45
CA ALA A 243 12.87 -0.28 21.72
C ALA A 243 12.00 -0.62 22.94
N ASN A 244 11.69 -1.90 23.15
CA ASN A 244 10.84 -2.39 24.23
C ASN A 244 11.53 -2.36 25.60
N LYS A 245 12.83 -2.58 25.68
CA LYS A 245 13.61 -2.67 26.97
C LYS A 245 13.55 -1.41 27.84
N ARG A 246 13.02 -0.27 27.35
CA ARG A 246 13.04 1.02 28.06
C ARG A 246 11.66 1.57 28.42
N GLN A 247 10.61 0.80 28.35
CA GLN A 247 9.30 1.27 28.80
C GLN A 247 9.19 1.09 30.31
N HIS A 248 9.36 2.19 31.03
CA HIS A 248 8.93 2.27 32.44
C HIS A 248 7.41 2.12 32.47
N PRO A 249 6.86 1.36 33.43
CA PRO A 249 5.41 1.33 33.63
C PRO A 249 4.92 2.78 33.81
N PRO A 250 3.78 3.14 33.21
CA PRO A 250 3.24 4.47 33.34
C PRO A 250 3.11 4.78 34.84
N LYS A 251 3.74 5.90 35.31
CA LYS A 251 3.59 6.38 36.70
C LYS A 251 2.09 6.49 36.96
N ILE A 252 1.60 5.70 37.91
CA ILE A 252 0.24 5.79 38.41
C ILE A 252 0.15 7.13 39.11
N ILE A 253 -0.31 8.15 38.40
CA ILE A 253 -0.65 9.43 39.00
C ILE A 253 -1.98 9.21 39.73
N SER A 254 -1.87 8.82 40.99
CA SER A 254 -2.99 8.76 41.90
C SER A 254 -3.42 10.19 42.24
N ASN A 255 -4.14 10.83 41.35
CA ASN A 255 -4.79 12.10 41.65
C ASN A 255 -6.16 11.80 42.24
N LYS A 256 -6.18 11.63 43.57
CA LYS A 256 -7.35 11.61 44.41
C LYS A 256 -7.95 13.03 44.49
N LYS A 257 -8.71 13.45 43.47
CA LYS A 257 -9.71 14.53 43.64
C LYS A 257 -10.98 14.11 42.90
N ARG A 258 -11.91 13.51 43.66
CA ARG A 258 -13.30 13.43 43.26
C ARG A 258 -13.87 14.84 43.37
N VAL A 259 -14.05 15.51 42.27
CA VAL A 259 -15.03 16.58 42.14
C VAL A 259 -16.32 15.90 41.68
N GLY A 260 -17.37 16.09 42.44
CA GLY A 260 -18.69 15.50 42.20
C GLY A 260 -19.27 15.96 40.85
N ASP A 261 -19.14 15.14 39.83
CA ASP A 261 -19.86 15.31 38.58
C ASP A 261 -21.11 14.44 38.61
N LYS A 262 -22.25 15.12 38.61
CA LYS A 262 -23.59 14.51 38.41
C LYS A 262 -23.56 13.68 37.11
N PRO A 263 -24.16 12.49 37.09
CA PRO A 263 -24.21 11.69 35.89
C PRO A 263 -25.27 12.26 34.92
N LEU A 264 -24.89 13.22 34.13
CA LEU A 264 -25.55 13.38 32.82
C LEU A 264 -25.40 12.03 32.10
N LEU A 265 -26.48 11.48 31.53
CA LEU A 265 -26.54 10.26 30.74
C LEU A 265 -25.29 10.14 29.86
N ARG A 266 -24.21 9.58 30.41
CA ARG A 266 -22.99 9.28 29.65
C ARG A 266 -23.23 7.97 28.91
N LEU A 267 -23.80 8.07 27.73
CA LEU A 267 -23.71 6.99 26.76
C LEU A 267 -22.26 6.51 26.74
N ASN A 268 -22.08 5.20 26.89
CA ASN A 268 -20.73 4.61 26.84
C ASN A 268 -20.04 5.11 25.55
N PRO A 269 -18.80 5.67 25.63
CA PRO A 269 -18.11 6.21 24.47
C PRO A 269 -17.99 5.23 23.29
N LEU A 270 -18.06 3.93 23.55
CA LEU A 270 -18.13 2.90 22.51
C LEU A 270 -19.43 2.96 21.71
N TRP A 271 -20.58 3.20 22.33
CA TRP A 271 -21.87 3.36 21.63
C TRP A 271 -21.87 4.61 20.73
N GLN A 272 -21.21 5.68 21.19
CA GLN A 272 -21.05 6.89 20.39
C GLN A 272 -20.16 6.60 19.16
N ALA A 273 -19.05 5.87 19.34
CA ALA A 273 -18.21 5.43 18.24
C ALA A 273 -18.97 4.52 17.24
N CYS A 274 -19.78 3.57 17.74
CA CYS A 274 -20.65 2.75 16.90
C CYS A 274 -21.65 3.60 16.13
N GLY A 275 -22.23 4.65 16.74
CA GLY A 275 -23.11 5.60 16.05
C GLY A 275 -22.40 6.33 14.90
N PHE A 276 -21.16 6.81 15.10
CA PHE A 276 -20.36 7.43 14.04
C PHE A 276 -20.03 6.43 12.92
N LEU A 277 -19.65 5.22 13.25
CA LEU A 277 -19.37 4.17 12.25
C LEU A 277 -20.65 3.79 11.46
N PHE A 278 -21.79 3.74 12.11
CA PHE A 278 -23.06 3.50 11.44
C PHE A 278 -23.40 4.63 10.47
N ILE A 279 -23.25 5.91 10.89
CA ILE A 279 -23.43 7.07 10.01
C ILE A 279 -22.45 6.98 8.82
N ALA A 280 -21.19 6.62 9.07
CA ALA A 280 -20.20 6.43 8.04
C ALA A 280 -20.63 5.35 7.03
N ALA A 281 -21.14 4.21 7.51
CA ALA A 281 -21.63 3.12 6.66
C ALA A 281 -22.82 3.58 5.82
N VAL A 282 -23.77 4.32 6.41
CA VAL A 282 -24.92 4.88 5.68
C VAL A 282 -24.46 5.84 4.57
N ILE A 283 -23.54 6.76 4.87
CA ILE A 283 -23.00 7.69 3.87
C ILE A 283 -22.32 6.95 2.71
N ILE A 284 -21.56 5.89 2.99
CA ILE A 284 -20.89 5.09 1.96
C ILE A 284 -21.92 4.33 1.10
N SER A 285 -23.04 3.93 1.68
CA SER A 285 -24.10 3.20 0.97
C SER A 285 -24.99 4.08 0.09
N LEU A 286 -24.87 5.41 0.20
CA LEU A 286 -25.66 6.31 -0.65
C LEU A 286 -25.23 6.18 -2.12
N PRO A 287 -26.20 6.17 -3.07
CA PRO A 287 -25.89 6.09 -4.49
C PRO A 287 -25.06 7.27 -4.95
N ARG A 288 -24.02 6.99 -5.70
CA ARG A 288 -23.09 8.00 -6.20
C ARG A 288 -23.39 8.33 -7.65
N LYS A 289 -23.59 9.61 -7.94
CA LYS A 289 -23.44 10.13 -9.29
C LYS A 289 -22.15 10.92 -9.32
N PRO A 290 -21.10 10.44 -9.99
CA PRO A 290 -19.86 11.20 -10.10
C PRO A 290 -20.13 12.53 -10.79
N ILE A 291 -19.60 13.62 -10.24
CA ILE A 291 -19.74 14.98 -10.80
C ILE A 291 -19.03 15.08 -12.16
N ASP A 292 -18.02 14.24 -12.37
CA ASP A 292 -17.17 14.17 -13.56
C ASP A 292 -17.64 13.12 -14.58
N VAL A 293 -18.94 12.75 -14.57
CA VAL A 293 -19.45 11.81 -15.58
C VAL A 293 -19.35 12.43 -16.95
N ALA A 294 -18.62 11.75 -17.80
CA ALA A 294 -18.40 12.11 -19.17
C ALA A 294 -19.70 12.34 -19.92
N ARG A 295 -19.70 13.35 -20.78
CA ARG A 295 -20.79 13.56 -21.74
C ARG A 295 -20.83 12.36 -22.70
N PRO A 296 -22.00 11.79 -23.02
CA PRO A 296 -22.12 10.50 -23.74
C PRO A 296 -21.62 10.51 -25.18
N ASN A 297 -21.26 11.67 -25.76
CA ASN A 297 -20.89 11.81 -27.16
C ASN A 297 -19.49 12.36 -27.36
N ILE A 298 -18.47 11.69 -26.81
CA ILE A 298 -17.09 12.01 -27.13
C ILE A 298 -16.68 11.17 -28.34
N THR A 299 -16.38 11.83 -29.48
CA THR A 299 -15.78 11.21 -30.65
C THR A 299 -14.26 11.37 -30.61
N VAL A 300 -13.54 10.36 -31.05
CA VAL A 300 -12.09 10.39 -31.22
C VAL A 300 -11.79 10.33 -32.70
N ASP A 301 -11.20 11.40 -33.21
CA ASP A 301 -10.74 11.48 -34.59
C ASP A 301 -9.24 11.14 -34.61
N LEU A 302 -8.87 10.16 -35.43
CA LEU A 302 -7.48 9.77 -35.67
C LEU A 302 -6.94 10.62 -36.83
N PRO A 303 -5.66 11.06 -36.79
CA PRO A 303 -5.02 11.69 -37.92
C PRO A 303 -5.08 10.79 -39.15
N SER A 304 -5.37 11.34 -40.30
CA SER A 304 -5.44 10.56 -41.57
C SER A 304 -4.07 10.07 -42.02
N TRP A 305 -2.98 10.72 -41.60
CA TRP A 305 -1.60 10.33 -41.91
C TRP A 305 -0.63 10.83 -40.84
N ILE A 306 0.43 10.04 -40.61
CA ILE A 306 1.55 10.39 -39.70
C ILE A 306 2.84 9.94 -40.39
N HIS A 307 3.85 10.83 -40.42
CA HIS A 307 5.17 10.55 -41.06
C HIS A 307 5.07 9.95 -42.48
N GLY A 308 4.12 10.43 -43.29
CA GLY A 308 3.94 9.95 -44.67
C GLY A 308 3.16 8.64 -44.80
N ASN A 309 2.74 8.01 -43.74
CA ASN A 309 1.93 6.80 -43.73
C ASN A 309 0.47 7.11 -43.47
N THR A 310 -0.43 6.47 -44.22
CA THR A 310 -1.89 6.59 -44.04
C THR A 310 -2.36 5.74 -42.84
N ALA A 311 -3.44 6.16 -42.20
CA ALA A 311 -4.04 5.45 -41.09
C ALA A 311 -4.68 4.13 -41.53
N ILE A 312 -4.27 3.02 -40.94
CA ILE A 312 -4.99 1.75 -40.99
C ILE A 312 -5.74 1.59 -39.67
N HIS A 313 -7.06 1.79 -39.69
CA HIS A 313 -7.88 1.67 -38.50
C HIS A 313 -7.91 0.23 -38.00
N VAL A 314 -7.61 0.06 -36.70
CA VAL A 314 -7.63 -1.23 -36.01
C VAL A 314 -8.80 -1.21 -35.02
N PRO A 315 -9.73 -2.17 -35.08
CA PRO A 315 -10.82 -2.24 -34.13
C PRO A 315 -10.27 -2.54 -32.72
N LEU A 316 -10.85 -1.88 -31.72
CA LEU A 316 -10.57 -2.19 -30.32
C LEU A 316 -11.09 -3.58 -29.97
N LEU A 317 -10.30 -4.36 -29.26
CA LEU A 317 -10.77 -5.62 -28.67
C LEU A 317 -11.92 -5.35 -27.70
N PRO A 318 -12.83 -6.32 -27.46
CA PRO A 318 -13.94 -6.13 -26.52
C PRO A 318 -13.49 -5.69 -25.12
N GLN A 319 -12.37 -6.23 -24.63
CA GLN A 319 -11.77 -5.87 -23.36
C GLN A 319 -11.20 -4.45 -23.36
N GLU A 320 -10.48 -4.04 -24.43
CA GLU A 320 -9.97 -2.68 -24.61
C GLU A 320 -11.13 -1.69 -24.67
N LYS A 321 -12.17 -2.01 -25.43
CA LYS A 321 -13.37 -1.18 -25.53
C LYS A 321 -14.04 -1.00 -24.19
N ALA A 322 -14.27 -2.08 -23.43
CA ALA A 322 -14.85 -2.02 -22.09
C ALA A 322 -14.02 -1.16 -21.13
N TYR A 323 -12.69 -1.28 -21.21
CA TYR A 323 -11.77 -0.54 -20.35
C TYR A 323 -11.73 0.96 -20.67
N PHE A 324 -11.57 1.33 -21.94
CA PHE A 324 -11.41 2.73 -22.35
C PHE A 324 -12.72 3.51 -22.42
N THR A 325 -13.86 2.84 -22.62
CA THR A 325 -15.18 3.49 -22.62
C THR A 325 -15.84 3.52 -21.24
N GLN A 326 -15.23 2.86 -20.28
CA GLN A 326 -15.66 2.96 -18.90
C GLN A 326 -15.66 4.44 -18.47
N TYR A 327 -16.67 4.87 -17.75
CA TYR A 327 -16.85 6.28 -17.34
C TYR A 327 -17.04 7.29 -18.49
N GLY A 328 -17.49 6.83 -19.66
CA GLY A 328 -17.84 7.70 -20.77
C GLY A 328 -16.64 8.21 -21.58
N GLY A 329 -15.50 7.54 -21.51
CA GLY A 329 -14.39 7.78 -22.42
C GLY A 329 -14.66 7.21 -23.83
N ALA A 330 -13.87 7.65 -24.80
CA ALA A 330 -13.81 7.10 -26.14
C ALA A 330 -12.36 6.84 -26.52
N ALA A 331 -12.12 5.75 -27.26
CA ALA A 331 -10.79 5.42 -27.74
C ALA A 331 -10.84 4.98 -29.21
N ALA A 332 -9.77 5.28 -29.93
CA ALA A 332 -9.58 4.83 -31.29
C ALA A 332 -8.12 4.43 -31.50
N LYS A 333 -7.90 3.40 -32.35
CA LYS A 333 -6.60 2.77 -32.61
C LYS A 333 -6.33 2.72 -34.12
N ALA A 334 -5.14 3.09 -34.51
CA ALA A 334 -4.69 2.95 -35.91
C ALA A 334 -3.20 2.62 -35.97
N ILE A 335 -2.79 2.05 -37.09
CA ILE A 335 -1.40 1.75 -37.43
C ILE A 335 -1.00 2.67 -38.59
N TYR A 336 0.19 3.25 -38.49
CA TYR A 336 0.82 4.13 -39.49
C TYR A 336 2.20 3.57 -39.82
N GLY A 337 2.27 2.72 -40.82
CA GLY A 337 3.50 1.98 -41.15
C GLY A 337 3.89 1.04 -39.99
N GLU A 338 5.05 1.28 -39.36
CA GLU A 338 5.52 0.50 -38.22
C GLU A 338 5.05 1.06 -36.86
N HIS A 339 4.29 2.15 -36.83
CA HIS A 339 3.90 2.83 -35.60
C HIS A 339 2.41 2.62 -35.28
N GLY A 340 2.12 2.17 -34.09
CA GLY A 340 0.76 2.11 -33.54
C GLY A 340 0.39 3.39 -32.80
N LEU A 341 -0.82 3.92 -33.01
CA LEU A 341 -1.36 5.04 -32.26
C LEU A 341 -2.67 4.65 -31.60
N LEU A 342 -2.76 4.83 -30.30
CA LEU A 342 -3.99 4.76 -29.52
C LEU A 342 -4.29 6.12 -28.94
N ILE A 343 -5.46 6.68 -29.26
CA ILE A 343 -5.94 7.91 -28.67
C ILE A 343 -7.10 7.57 -27.72
N VAL A 344 -6.98 8.01 -26.48
CA VAL A 344 -8.04 7.93 -25.49
C VAL A 344 -8.48 9.35 -25.12
N LYS A 345 -9.75 9.65 -25.33
CA LYS A 345 -10.35 10.93 -24.99
C LYS A 345 -11.35 10.74 -23.85
N THR A 346 -11.22 11.51 -22.80
CA THR A 346 -12.09 11.40 -21.64
C THR A 346 -12.46 12.77 -21.10
N SER A 347 -13.67 12.92 -20.58
CA SER A 347 -14.10 14.08 -19.80
C SER A 347 -13.96 13.84 -18.28
N ALA A 348 -13.52 12.65 -17.88
CA ALA A 348 -13.28 12.25 -16.49
C ALA A 348 -11.78 11.95 -16.26
N PRO A 349 -10.87 12.96 -16.36
CA PRO A 349 -9.42 12.73 -16.33
C PRO A 349 -8.95 12.07 -15.03
N LEU A 350 -9.57 12.38 -13.90
CA LEU A 350 -9.22 11.79 -12.60
C LEU A 350 -9.48 10.27 -12.52
N ARG A 351 -10.28 9.73 -13.44
CA ARG A 351 -10.62 8.30 -13.50
C ARG A 351 -9.88 7.56 -14.60
N HIS A 352 -9.47 8.28 -15.66
CA HIS A 352 -8.84 7.74 -16.84
C HIS A 352 -7.36 8.08 -16.98
N LEU A 353 -6.80 8.90 -16.09
CA LEU A 353 -5.36 9.15 -16.06
C LEU A 353 -4.65 7.90 -15.54
N HIS A 354 -4.21 7.09 -16.45
CA HIS A 354 -3.31 5.96 -16.21
C HIS A 354 -1.92 6.32 -16.70
N SER A 355 -0.91 5.72 -16.10
CA SER A 355 0.44 5.82 -16.63
C SER A 355 0.50 5.12 -18.00
N PRO A 356 1.28 5.62 -18.97
CA PRO A 356 1.37 5.03 -20.30
C PRO A 356 1.74 3.54 -20.30
N ASP A 357 2.49 3.07 -19.32
CA ASP A 357 2.85 1.66 -19.14
C ASP A 357 1.62 0.77 -18.84
N GLU A 358 0.61 1.25 -18.12
CA GLU A 358 -0.64 0.50 -17.94
C GLU A 358 -1.43 0.36 -19.24
N CYS A 359 -1.46 1.42 -20.04
CA CYS A 359 -2.08 1.39 -21.36
C CYS A 359 -1.36 0.41 -22.29
N LEU A 360 -0.02 0.40 -22.27
CA LEU A 360 0.80 -0.51 -23.08
C LEU A 360 0.63 -1.97 -22.65
N ARG A 361 0.58 -2.25 -21.35
CA ARG A 361 0.27 -3.60 -20.84
C ARG A 361 -1.13 -4.08 -21.20
N GLY A 362 -2.13 -3.17 -21.17
CA GLY A 362 -3.47 -3.48 -21.67
C GLY A 362 -3.52 -3.82 -23.17
N LEU A 363 -2.51 -3.42 -23.92
CA LEU A 363 -2.32 -3.68 -25.33
C LEU A 363 -1.46 -4.94 -25.63
N GLY A 364 -0.92 -5.60 -24.55
CA GLY A 364 -0.09 -6.80 -24.69
C GLY A 364 1.38 -6.52 -25.04
N PHE A 365 1.88 -5.29 -24.75
CA PHE A 365 3.29 -4.89 -24.88
C PHE A 365 4.01 -4.93 -23.55
#